data_6a11f42b420f809245440dee68f41b0f
#
_entry.id   6a11f42b420f809245440dee68f41b0f
#
_cell.length_a   1.000
_cell.length_b   1.000
_cell.length_c   1.000
_cell.angle_alpha   90.00
_cell.angle_beta   90.00
_cell.angle_gamma   90.00
#
_symmetry.space_group_name_H-M   'P 1'
#
loop_
_entity.id
_entity.type
_entity.pdbx_description
1 polymer ?
#
loop_
_entity_poly.entity_id
_entity_poly.type
_entity_poly.pdbx_seq_one_letter_code
_entity_poly.pdbx_strand_id
1 'polypeptide(L)'
;MRISPILARTALALGIVLAGAAHAELPVEKEGQVTLPFPPEPHRAYIVDVEFENMIATRVVVVDPDNKRMLGMLSTGGMAPMVPSRDQKLLYTADTYWSRYVRGTRTDMLTAWDSSTLSPLWEVEIPPKRANSITERYALTTSSDDRFVYVYNFTPSTSVTVVDIQARKVASEVAIGGCILNYPVGARRFASLCGDGSLQVVTLNDQGQEVSRHQTPMFDPNQVKMVERAVAKGETYYFTTTEGVIHPVDLSGDKPKFLPTWSLVSDEEKKAGWAPGGWQTMALAPKLDRLYVLMHPDHKPLNWEDPSNIIWAFDLKTGKKIATLEAPGLMWSLHATSDDAPLLLASTVTGGLEIFDLNSGKHTGSMEKVAKTPTLVQSH
;
A
#
# COMPACT_ATOMS: atom_id res chain seq x y z
N MET A 1 91.78 8.50 -51.44
CA MET A 1 91.59 9.95 -51.75
C MET A 1 90.45 10.46 -50.89
N ARG A 2 90.66 11.53 -50.18
CA ARG A 2 89.84 12.07 -49.06
C ARG A 2 88.50 12.61 -49.51
N ILE A 3 87.40 12.38 -48.68
CA ILE A 3 86.30 13.32 -48.55
C ILE A 3 85.80 13.25 -47.15
N SER A 4 85.70 14.39 -46.44
CA SER A 4 85.23 14.58 -45.10
C SER A 4 83.73 14.59 -44.98
N PRO A 5 83.18 14.27 -43.81
CA PRO A 5 81.72 14.36 -43.53
C PRO A 5 81.35 15.72 -42.94
N ILE A 6 80.30 16.29 -43.44
CA ILE A 6 79.60 17.48 -42.89
C ILE A 6 78.55 16.99 -41.85
N LEU A 7 78.73 17.45 -40.63
CA LEU A 7 77.81 17.25 -39.54
C LEU A 7 76.60 18.20 -39.70
N ALA A 8 75.39 17.65 -39.85
CA ALA A 8 74.13 18.37 -39.69
C ALA A 8 73.66 18.20 -38.28
N ARG A 9 73.60 19.27 -37.50
CA ARG A 9 72.97 19.32 -36.16
C ARG A 9 71.51 19.63 -36.36
N THR A 10 70.63 18.67 -36.13
CA THR A 10 69.16 18.87 -36.01
C THR A 10 68.84 19.17 -34.56
N ALA A 11 68.43 20.39 -34.26
CA ALA A 11 67.90 20.79 -32.98
C ALA A 11 66.44 20.27 -32.83
N LEU A 12 66.21 19.34 -31.93
CA LEU A 12 64.84 18.86 -31.57
C LEU A 12 64.28 19.85 -30.59
N ALA A 13 63.31 20.68 -31.00
CA ALA A 13 62.54 21.56 -30.16
C ALA A 13 61.47 20.73 -29.45
N LEU A 14 61.63 20.51 -28.15
CA LEU A 14 60.64 19.83 -27.28
C LEU A 14 59.57 20.84 -26.91
N GLY A 15 58.40 20.81 -27.58
CA GLY A 15 57.23 21.60 -27.25
C GLY A 15 56.49 20.93 -26.08
N ILE A 16 56.62 21.50 -24.88
CA ILE A 16 55.82 21.12 -23.73
C ILE A 16 54.42 21.73 -23.94
N VAL A 17 53.44 20.89 -24.33
CA VAL A 17 52.02 21.26 -24.32
C VAL A 17 51.58 21.20 -22.86
N LEU A 18 51.49 22.34 -22.20
CA LEU A 18 50.72 22.48 -20.93
C LEU A 18 49.27 22.28 -21.26
N ALA A 19 48.78 21.02 -21.13
CA ALA A 19 47.37 20.75 -21.02
C ALA A 19 46.87 21.33 -19.68
N GLY A 20 46.33 22.53 -19.71
CA GLY A 20 45.58 23.09 -18.60
C GLY A 20 44.41 22.16 -18.30
N ALA A 21 44.45 21.48 -17.17
CA ALA A 21 43.31 20.78 -16.65
C ALA A 21 42.21 21.86 -16.39
N ALA A 22 41.32 22.00 -17.34
CA ALA A 22 40.06 22.71 -17.08
C ALA A 22 39.31 21.88 -16.04
N HIS A 23 39.45 22.23 -14.78
CA HIS A 23 38.49 21.81 -13.78
C HIS A 23 37.18 22.49 -14.15
N ALA A 24 36.33 21.77 -14.84
CA ALA A 24 34.91 22.16 -14.92
C ALA A 24 34.39 22.04 -13.50
N GLU A 25 34.37 23.12 -12.74
CA GLU A 25 33.59 23.22 -11.52
C GLU A 25 32.13 22.95 -11.93
N LEU A 26 31.61 21.80 -11.49
CA LEU A 26 30.16 21.54 -11.61
C LEU A 26 29.44 22.73 -10.98
N PRO A 27 28.43 23.29 -11.65
CA PRO A 27 27.65 24.36 -11.04
C PRO A 27 27.14 23.85 -9.68
N VAL A 28 27.31 24.67 -8.65
CA VAL A 28 26.80 24.37 -7.31
C VAL A 28 25.31 24.11 -7.47
N GLU A 29 24.87 22.88 -7.23
CA GLU A 29 23.47 22.54 -7.22
C GLU A 29 22.81 23.37 -6.13
N LYS A 30 21.86 24.23 -6.54
CA LYS A 30 21.00 24.89 -5.56
C LYS A 30 20.01 23.86 -5.08
N GLU A 31 20.01 23.59 -3.78
CA GLU A 31 18.96 22.81 -3.17
C GLU A 31 17.61 23.45 -3.50
N GLY A 32 16.85 22.77 -4.34
CA GLY A 32 15.49 23.17 -4.71
C GLY A 32 14.50 22.44 -3.82
N GLN A 33 13.67 23.15 -3.10
CA GLN A 33 12.52 22.58 -2.42
C GLN A 33 11.31 22.67 -3.36
N VAL A 34 10.69 21.53 -3.68
CA VAL A 34 9.45 21.47 -4.44
C VAL A 34 8.32 21.17 -3.48
N THR A 35 7.30 22.04 -3.47
CA THR A 35 6.05 21.80 -2.74
C THR A 35 5.02 21.27 -3.72
N LEU A 36 4.46 20.10 -3.42
CA LEU A 36 3.41 19.50 -4.21
C LEU A 36 2.09 20.28 -4.07
N PRO A 37 1.21 20.30 -5.08
CA PRO A 37 -0.09 20.94 -5.00
C PRO A 37 -0.94 20.46 -3.83
N PHE A 38 -1.76 21.38 -3.30
CA PHE A 38 -2.84 21.05 -2.37
C PHE A 38 -4.13 21.78 -2.84
N PRO A 39 -5.29 21.10 -2.92
CA PRO A 39 -5.46 19.65 -2.69
C PRO A 39 -4.61 18.81 -3.64
N PRO A 40 -4.31 17.55 -3.28
CA PRO A 40 -3.58 16.64 -4.17
C PRO A 40 -4.30 16.46 -5.51
N GLU A 41 -3.55 16.14 -6.54
CA GLU A 41 -4.13 15.70 -7.82
C GLU A 41 -5.03 14.47 -7.58
N PRO A 42 -6.17 14.33 -8.27
CA PRO A 42 -7.16 13.27 -8.00
C PRO A 42 -6.58 11.85 -8.04
N HIS A 43 -5.56 11.63 -8.87
CA HIS A 43 -4.93 10.32 -9.05
C HIS A 43 -3.59 10.17 -8.32
N ARG A 44 -3.16 11.19 -7.51
CA ARG A 44 -1.93 11.05 -6.73
C ARG A 44 -1.99 9.76 -5.92
N ALA A 45 -0.99 8.91 -6.13
CA ALA A 45 -0.94 7.61 -5.49
C ALA A 45 0.33 7.43 -4.67
N TYR A 46 0.22 6.58 -3.67
CA TYR A 46 1.23 6.26 -2.69
C TYR A 46 1.52 4.76 -2.78
N ILE A 47 2.77 4.41 -3.06
CA ILE A 47 3.22 3.03 -3.22
C ILE A 47 4.12 2.68 -2.05
N VAL A 48 3.69 1.76 -1.21
CA VAL A 48 4.51 1.25 -0.10
C VAL A 48 5.49 0.22 -0.65
N ASP A 49 6.76 0.56 -0.60
CA ASP A 49 7.89 -0.26 -1.05
C ASP A 49 8.62 -0.84 0.17
N VAL A 50 8.39 -2.11 0.47
CA VAL A 50 9.03 -2.76 1.63
C VAL A 50 10.48 -3.12 1.40
N GLU A 51 10.94 -3.10 0.14
CA GLU A 51 12.33 -3.39 -0.24
C GLU A 51 12.90 -4.61 0.50
N PHE A 52 12.50 -5.82 0.11
CA PHE A 52 12.88 -7.07 0.81
C PHE A 52 14.38 -7.26 1.07
N GLU A 53 15.23 -6.63 0.27
CA GLU A 53 16.68 -6.62 0.50
C GLU A 53 17.10 -5.71 1.67
N ASN A 54 16.23 -4.78 2.09
CA ASN A 54 16.49 -3.80 3.16
C ASN A 54 15.23 -3.49 3.97
N MET A 55 14.58 -4.51 4.50
CA MET A 55 13.26 -4.43 5.18
C MET A 55 13.20 -3.51 6.41
N ILE A 56 14.33 -3.02 6.88
CA ILE A 56 14.39 -2.07 8.01
C ILE A 56 14.23 -0.61 7.60
N ALA A 57 14.22 -0.32 6.29
CA ALA A 57 14.07 1.02 5.71
C ALA A 57 13.06 0.96 4.56
N THR A 58 11.78 0.89 4.90
CA THR A 58 10.67 0.96 3.96
C THR A 58 10.59 2.36 3.36
N ARG A 59 10.01 2.47 2.17
CA ARG A 59 9.71 3.75 1.52
C ARG A 59 8.25 3.85 1.14
N VAL A 60 7.75 5.08 1.06
CA VAL A 60 6.50 5.36 0.36
C VAL A 60 6.83 6.23 -0.85
N VAL A 61 6.67 5.69 -2.04
CA VAL A 61 6.89 6.43 -3.28
C VAL A 61 5.61 7.14 -3.66
N VAL A 62 5.69 8.44 -3.92
CA VAL A 62 4.56 9.28 -4.33
C VAL A 62 4.63 9.47 -5.83
N VAL A 63 3.54 9.13 -6.52
CA VAL A 63 3.49 9.15 -7.99
C VAL A 63 2.29 9.94 -8.52
N ASP A 64 2.46 10.45 -9.72
CA ASP A 64 1.43 11.03 -10.58
C ASP A 64 1.22 10.06 -11.77
N PRO A 65 0.20 9.21 -11.72
CA PRO A 65 -0.06 8.23 -12.77
C PRO A 65 -0.44 8.85 -14.11
N ASP A 66 -1.11 10.02 -14.11
CA ASP A 66 -1.52 10.71 -15.33
C ASP A 66 -0.32 11.14 -16.18
N ASN A 67 0.69 11.69 -15.52
CA ASN A 67 1.92 12.15 -16.17
C ASN A 67 3.05 11.11 -16.08
N LYS A 68 2.80 9.94 -15.50
CA LYS A 68 3.75 8.83 -15.35
C LYS A 68 5.08 9.25 -14.72
N ARG A 69 5.02 10.02 -13.65
CA ARG A 69 6.20 10.55 -12.97
C ARG A 69 6.18 10.32 -11.47
N MET A 70 7.34 10.17 -10.91
CA MET A 70 7.54 10.20 -9.47
C MET A 70 7.49 11.66 -8.98
N LEU A 71 6.74 11.91 -7.92
CA LEU A 71 6.61 13.22 -7.29
C LEU A 71 7.55 13.38 -6.09
N GLY A 72 7.88 12.31 -5.42
CA GLY A 72 8.73 12.31 -4.24
C GLY A 72 8.68 10.99 -3.48
N MET A 73 9.22 11.00 -2.27
CA MET A 73 9.34 9.79 -1.47
C MET A 73 9.40 10.12 0.02
N LEU A 74 8.74 9.30 0.86
CA LEU A 74 8.93 9.30 2.29
C LEU A 74 9.91 8.17 2.65
N SER A 75 10.93 8.47 3.45
CA SER A 75 11.83 7.47 4.03
C SER A 75 11.30 7.09 5.39
N THR A 76 10.80 5.87 5.54
CA THR A 76 10.14 5.36 6.73
C THR A 76 10.97 4.31 7.44
N GLY A 77 10.53 3.90 8.62
CA GLY A 77 11.13 2.77 9.35
C GLY A 77 10.78 1.41 8.75
N GLY A 78 11.19 0.34 9.42
CA GLY A 78 11.02 -1.02 8.92
C GLY A 78 9.56 -1.43 8.78
N MET A 79 9.20 -2.03 7.63
CA MET A 79 7.87 -2.59 7.33
C MET A 79 6.72 -1.63 7.69
N ALA A 80 6.85 -0.35 7.31
CA ALA A 80 5.91 0.69 7.67
C ALA A 80 4.67 0.67 6.76
N PRO A 81 3.47 0.37 7.27
CA PRO A 81 2.23 0.67 6.57
C PRO A 81 2.02 2.18 6.52
N MET A 82 1.28 2.64 5.53
CA MET A 82 0.92 4.04 5.35
C MET A 82 -0.58 4.19 5.17
N VAL A 83 -1.15 5.31 5.64
CA VAL A 83 -2.52 5.72 5.36
C VAL A 83 -2.61 7.24 5.23
N PRO A 84 -3.30 7.78 4.20
CA PRO A 84 -3.58 9.21 4.12
C PRO A 84 -4.67 9.63 5.10
N SER A 85 -4.63 10.88 5.59
CA SER A 85 -5.74 11.49 6.32
C SER A 85 -6.93 11.73 5.37
N ARG A 86 -8.15 11.77 5.93
CA ARG A 86 -9.37 12.02 5.14
C ARG A 86 -9.42 13.41 4.54
N ASP A 87 -8.82 14.39 5.22
CA ASP A 87 -8.71 15.77 4.74
C ASP A 87 -7.54 15.96 3.75
N GLN A 88 -6.79 14.90 3.44
CA GLN A 88 -5.68 14.86 2.48
C GLN A 88 -4.45 15.70 2.83
N LYS A 89 -4.40 16.30 4.04
CA LYS A 89 -3.28 17.14 4.45
C LYS A 89 -2.10 16.35 4.97
N LEU A 90 -2.38 15.19 5.58
CA LEU A 90 -1.38 14.38 6.25
C LEU A 90 -1.31 12.98 5.64
N LEU A 91 -0.12 12.42 5.76
CA LEU A 91 0.11 10.99 5.57
C LEU A 91 0.60 10.44 6.90
N TYR A 92 0.12 9.28 7.30
CA TYR A 92 0.57 8.62 8.52
C TYR A 92 1.33 7.35 8.17
N THR A 93 2.45 7.12 8.86
CA THR A 93 3.19 5.86 8.82
C THR A 93 3.35 5.30 10.22
N ALA A 94 3.30 3.98 10.36
CA ALA A 94 3.66 3.33 11.61
C ALA A 94 5.01 2.66 11.42
N ASP A 95 6.03 3.20 12.09
CA ASP A 95 7.44 2.92 11.85
C ASP A 95 8.03 2.04 12.94
N THR A 96 9.03 1.21 12.60
CA THR A 96 9.87 0.51 13.57
C THR A 96 11.33 0.87 13.35
N TYR A 97 11.97 1.33 14.39
CA TYR A 97 13.39 1.66 14.41
C TYR A 97 14.15 0.77 15.41
N TRP A 98 15.42 0.56 15.15
CA TRP A 98 16.32 -0.15 16.02
C TRP A 98 17.55 0.70 16.31
N SER A 99 17.97 0.80 17.57
CA SER A 99 19.05 1.70 17.99
C SER A 99 20.41 1.41 17.34
N ARG A 100 20.60 0.23 16.74
CA ARG A 100 21.81 -0.22 16.04
C ARG A 100 21.49 -0.85 14.69
N TYR A 101 20.75 -0.14 13.86
CA TYR A 101 20.34 -0.49 12.50
C TYR A 101 19.40 -1.71 12.44
N VAL A 102 19.90 -2.95 12.62
CA VAL A 102 19.10 -4.20 12.57
C VAL A 102 18.90 -4.85 13.94
N ARG A 103 19.36 -4.23 15.02
CA ARG A 103 19.35 -4.78 16.39
C ARG A 103 19.41 -3.68 17.43
N GLY A 104 19.27 -4.09 18.69
CA GLY A 104 19.29 -3.18 19.82
C GLY A 104 17.90 -2.92 20.39
N THR A 105 17.67 -1.73 20.93
CA THR A 105 16.37 -1.33 21.44
C THR A 105 15.43 -1.03 20.27
N ARG A 106 14.24 -1.64 20.27
CA ARG A 106 13.16 -1.35 19.32
C ARG A 106 12.37 -0.16 19.82
N THR A 107 12.08 0.76 18.91
CA THR A 107 11.15 1.88 19.10
C THR A 107 10.14 1.87 17.95
N ASP A 108 8.86 1.87 18.29
CA ASP A 108 7.78 1.99 17.30
C ASP A 108 7.20 3.42 17.37
N MET A 109 6.99 4.04 16.23
CA MET A 109 6.51 5.41 16.11
C MET A 109 5.29 5.47 15.19
N LEU A 110 4.35 6.35 15.50
CA LEU A 110 3.41 6.88 14.52
C LEU A 110 3.95 8.21 14.05
N THR A 111 4.29 8.34 12.78
CA THR A 111 4.80 9.56 12.17
C THR A 111 3.73 10.20 11.29
N ALA A 112 3.51 11.50 11.46
CA ALA A 112 2.68 12.31 10.57
C ALA A 112 3.55 13.13 9.63
N TRP A 113 3.26 13.04 8.34
CA TRP A 113 3.96 13.72 7.26
C TRP A 113 3.03 14.74 6.61
N ASP A 114 3.57 15.88 6.22
CA ASP A 114 2.86 16.84 5.36
C ASP A 114 2.75 16.28 3.94
N SER A 115 1.54 16.22 3.39
CA SER A 115 1.29 15.62 2.07
C SER A 115 1.82 16.45 0.89
N SER A 116 2.16 17.71 1.11
CA SER A 116 2.69 18.62 0.09
C SER A 116 4.20 18.71 0.10
N THR A 117 4.82 18.76 1.28
CA THR A 117 6.28 18.84 1.42
C THR A 117 6.95 17.49 1.60
N LEU A 118 6.18 16.44 1.86
CA LEU A 118 6.63 15.09 2.19
C LEU A 118 7.62 15.05 3.37
N SER A 119 7.52 16.02 4.26
CA SER A 119 8.38 16.19 5.45
C SER A 119 7.66 15.71 6.70
N PRO A 120 8.36 15.07 7.66
CA PRO A 120 7.76 14.71 8.93
C PRO A 120 7.40 15.96 9.72
N LEU A 121 6.21 16.00 10.31
CA LEU A 121 5.71 17.13 11.11
C LEU A 121 5.78 16.86 12.60
N TRP A 122 5.41 15.65 13.00
CA TRP A 122 5.43 15.21 14.40
C TRP A 122 5.38 13.68 14.47
N GLU A 123 5.77 13.17 15.62
CA GLU A 123 5.79 11.73 15.92
C GLU A 123 5.18 11.46 17.29
N VAL A 124 4.62 10.26 17.43
CA VAL A 124 4.14 9.71 18.71
C VAL A 124 4.78 8.34 18.91
N GLU A 125 5.53 8.17 20.00
CA GLU A 125 5.99 6.85 20.38
C GLU A 125 4.81 5.96 20.78
N ILE A 126 4.72 4.79 20.16
CA ILE A 126 3.69 3.79 20.41
C ILE A 126 4.31 2.55 21.05
N PRO A 127 3.53 1.68 21.71
CA PRO A 127 4.06 0.43 22.25
C PRO A 127 4.79 -0.37 21.16
N PRO A 128 5.98 -0.95 21.45
CA PRO A 128 6.80 -1.68 20.47
C PRO A 128 6.23 -3.08 20.19
N LYS A 129 4.98 -3.11 19.73
CA LYS A 129 4.15 -4.30 19.54
C LYS A 129 3.60 -4.44 18.13
N ARG A 130 3.70 -3.40 17.30
CA ARG A 130 3.09 -3.41 15.97
C ARG A 130 3.58 -4.59 15.14
N ALA A 131 2.75 -5.03 14.18
CA ALA A 131 3.13 -6.04 13.21
C ALA A 131 4.30 -5.51 12.37
N ASN A 132 5.44 -6.19 12.46
CA ASN A 132 6.62 -5.90 11.65
C ASN A 132 6.78 -7.02 10.62
N SER A 133 5.83 -7.06 9.69
CA SER A 133 5.71 -8.03 8.60
C SER A 133 5.38 -7.30 7.31
N ILE A 134 5.23 -8.02 6.20
CA ILE A 134 4.78 -7.42 4.94
C ILE A 134 3.53 -6.60 5.19
N THR A 135 3.50 -5.39 4.63
CA THR A 135 2.48 -4.39 4.95
C THR A 135 1.10 -4.78 4.43
N GLU A 136 0.11 -4.64 5.30
CA GLU A 136 -1.32 -4.82 5.03
C GLU A 136 -2.05 -3.48 5.10
N ARG A 137 -3.04 -3.27 4.24
CA ARG A 137 -3.81 -2.01 4.21
C ARG A 137 -4.43 -1.68 5.56
N TYR A 138 -5.01 -2.67 6.22
CA TYR A 138 -5.72 -2.48 7.49
C TYR A 138 -4.82 -2.70 8.73
N ALA A 139 -3.50 -2.72 8.55
CA ALA A 139 -2.56 -2.65 9.67
C ALA A 139 -2.44 -1.22 10.24
N LEU A 140 -2.76 -0.21 9.42
CA LEU A 140 -2.81 1.20 9.82
C LEU A 140 -4.01 1.87 9.16
N THR A 141 -4.92 2.45 9.97
CA THR A 141 -6.13 3.10 9.46
C THR A 141 -6.48 4.35 10.27
N THR A 142 -7.39 5.18 9.73
CA THR A 142 -7.93 6.35 10.42
C THR A 142 -9.41 6.19 10.69
N SER A 143 -9.92 6.81 11.77
CA SER A 143 -11.35 7.03 11.97
C SER A 143 -11.92 7.95 10.88
N SER A 144 -13.24 7.89 10.63
CA SER A 144 -13.86 8.67 9.54
C SER A 144 -13.78 10.19 9.72
N ASP A 145 -13.50 10.67 10.92
CA ASP A 145 -13.36 12.07 11.30
C ASP A 145 -11.90 12.50 11.55
N ASP A 146 -10.92 11.65 11.19
CA ASP A 146 -9.48 11.83 11.42
C ASP A 146 -9.10 12.14 12.89
N ARG A 147 -9.99 11.76 13.84
CA ARG A 147 -9.70 11.95 15.27
C ARG A 147 -8.69 10.94 15.78
N PHE A 148 -8.79 9.69 15.32
CA PHE A 148 -7.94 8.59 15.76
C PHE A 148 -7.24 7.92 14.58
N VAL A 149 -5.99 7.49 14.86
CA VAL A 149 -5.28 6.49 14.03
C VAL A 149 -5.24 5.19 14.81
N TYR A 150 -5.54 4.09 14.13
CA TYR A 150 -5.53 2.73 14.65
C TYR A 150 -4.31 1.98 14.11
N VAL A 151 -3.46 1.49 15.01
CA VAL A 151 -2.24 0.72 14.67
C VAL A 151 -2.41 -0.71 15.13
N TYR A 152 -2.36 -1.65 14.20
CA TYR A 152 -2.43 -3.08 14.51
C TYR A 152 -1.13 -3.59 15.12
N ASN A 153 -1.25 -4.28 16.24
CA ASN A 153 -0.18 -4.92 16.98
C ASN A 153 -0.28 -6.44 16.89
N PHE A 154 0.87 -7.10 16.82
CA PHE A 154 0.93 -8.55 16.69
C PHE A 154 1.52 -9.25 17.93
N THR A 155 2.39 -8.58 18.69
CA THR A 155 3.13 -9.19 19.80
C THR A 155 2.88 -8.47 21.12
N PRO A 156 2.90 -9.19 22.28
CA PRO A 156 2.91 -10.66 22.45
C PRO A 156 1.56 -11.31 22.15
N SER A 157 0.50 -10.52 22.03
CA SER A 157 -0.83 -10.90 21.54
C SER A 157 -1.39 -9.76 20.71
N THR A 158 -2.36 -10.06 19.85
CA THR A 158 -2.93 -9.05 18.95
C THR A 158 -3.73 -7.99 19.70
N SER A 159 -3.49 -6.74 19.37
CA SER A 159 -4.17 -5.56 19.90
C SER A 159 -4.20 -4.44 18.87
N VAL A 160 -4.94 -3.37 19.15
CA VAL A 160 -4.97 -2.13 18.38
C VAL A 160 -4.54 -0.99 19.29
N THR A 161 -3.46 -0.30 18.95
CA THR A 161 -3.11 0.98 19.59
C THR A 161 -3.95 2.08 18.97
N VAL A 162 -4.69 2.80 19.80
CA VAL A 162 -5.50 3.96 19.40
C VAL A 162 -4.71 5.22 19.71
N VAL A 163 -4.36 6.00 18.67
CA VAL A 163 -3.62 7.26 18.84
C VAL A 163 -4.56 8.43 18.57
N ASP A 164 -4.67 9.33 19.54
CA ASP A 164 -5.40 10.59 19.43
C ASP A 164 -4.53 11.60 18.68
N ILE A 165 -4.95 11.98 17.48
CA ILE A 165 -4.20 12.85 16.58
C ILE A 165 -4.16 14.30 17.08
N GLN A 166 -5.24 14.80 17.69
CA GLN A 166 -5.28 16.15 18.22
C GLN A 166 -4.40 16.29 19.47
N ALA A 167 -4.47 15.29 20.35
CA ALA A 167 -3.66 15.26 21.57
C ALA A 167 -2.21 14.78 21.33
N ARG A 168 -1.93 14.21 20.15
CA ARG A 168 -0.63 13.61 19.76
C ARG A 168 -0.11 12.64 20.83
N LYS A 169 -0.95 11.68 21.20
CA LYS A 169 -0.61 10.68 22.22
C LYS A 169 -1.39 9.40 22.03
N VAL A 170 -0.88 8.32 22.57
CA VAL A 170 -1.63 7.07 22.71
C VAL A 170 -2.82 7.30 23.65
N ALA A 171 -4.02 7.05 23.15
CA ALA A 171 -5.27 7.15 23.92
C ALA A 171 -5.55 5.85 24.68
N SER A 172 -5.38 4.71 24.01
CA SER A 172 -5.58 3.39 24.60
C SER A 172 -4.89 2.29 23.79
N GLU A 173 -4.83 1.11 24.35
CA GLU A 173 -4.53 -0.14 23.66
C GLU A 173 -5.70 -1.09 23.86
N VAL A 174 -6.33 -1.53 22.77
CA VAL A 174 -7.48 -2.42 22.78
C VAL A 174 -7.05 -3.83 22.40
N ALA A 175 -7.14 -4.79 23.33
CA ALA A 175 -6.82 -6.18 23.06
C ALA A 175 -7.84 -6.80 22.10
N ILE A 176 -7.37 -7.48 21.03
CA ILE A 176 -8.20 -8.20 20.06
C ILE A 176 -7.74 -9.66 19.92
N GLY A 177 -7.39 -10.30 21.02
CA GLY A 177 -6.77 -11.62 21.03
C GLY A 177 -7.44 -12.64 20.11
N GLY A 178 -6.65 -13.27 19.22
CA GLY A 178 -7.13 -14.20 18.21
C GLY A 178 -7.74 -13.56 16.95
N CYS A 179 -7.79 -12.22 16.88
CA CYS A 179 -8.26 -11.48 15.68
C CYS A 179 -7.12 -10.69 15.04
N ILE A 180 -7.29 -10.28 13.80
CA ILE A 180 -6.30 -9.56 13.02
C ILE A 180 -6.86 -8.31 12.38
N LEU A 181 -5.98 -7.33 12.15
CA LEU A 181 -6.21 -6.06 11.45
C LEU A 181 -7.27 -5.19 12.12
N ASN A 182 -7.48 -4.00 11.58
CA ASN A 182 -8.47 -3.04 12.06
C ASN A 182 -9.20 -2.41 10.88
N TYR A 183 -10.41 -2.87 10.59
CA TYR A 183 -11.28 -2.33 9.54
C TYR A 183 -12.06 -1.16 10.12
N PRO A 184 -11.78 0.11 9.73
CA PRO A 184 -12.40 1.28 10.34
C PRO A 184 -13.89 1.37 10.00
N VAL A 185 -14.71 1.70 11.00
CA VAL A 185 -16.17 1.81 10.89
C VAL A 185 -16.63 3.12 11.53
N GLY A 186 -16.97 4.09 10.70
CA GLY A 186 -17.34 5.42 11.19
C GLY A 186 -16.27 6.09 12.05
N ALA A 187 -16.71 6.93 12.99
CA ALA A 187 -15.83 7.77 13.79
C ALA A 187 -15.23 7.07 15.03
N ARG A 188 -15.94 6.08 15.57
CA ARG A 188 -15.60 5.49 16.90
C ARG A 188 -15.61 3.98 16.92
N ARG A 189 -15.52 3.33 15.78
CA ARG A 189 -15.54 1.87 15.71
C ARG A 189 -14.49 1.34 14.77
N PHE A 190 -14.06 0.12 15.02
CA PHE A 190 -13.35 -0.71 14.08
C PHE A 190 -13.77 -2.17 14.22
N ALA A 191 -13.63 -2.93 13.14
CA ALA A 191 -13.83 -4.37 13.18
C ALA A 191 -12.48 -5.10 13.04
N SER A 192 -12.44 -6.38 13.43
CA SER A 192 -11.29 -7.28 13.26
C SER A 192 -11.79 -8.67 12.88
N LEU A 193 -11.08 -9.33 11.97
CA LEU A 193 -11.37 -10.69 11.54
C LEU A 193 -10.70 -11.67 12.50
N CYS A 194 -11.45 -12.68 12.99
CA CYS A 194 -10.96 -13.60 14.02
C CYS A 194 -10.69 -14.99 13.45
N GLY A 195 -9.69 -15.67 14.00
CA GLY A 195 -9.27 -17.00 13.57
C GLY A 195 -10.31 -18.10 13.86
N ASP A 196 -11.28 -17.84 14.73
CA ASP A 196 -12.43 -18.73 14.96
C ASP A 196 -13.55 -18.58 13.92
N GLY A 197 -13.35 -17.73 12.91
CA GLY A 197 -14.31 -17.45 11.85
C GLY A 197 -15.35 -16.40 12.20
N SER A 198 -15.18 -15.67 13.30
CA SER A 198 -16.03 -14.55 13.67
C SER A 198 -15.49 -13.21 13.20
N LEU A 199 -16.36 -12.21 13.15
CA LEU A 199 -16.01 -10.81 13.00
C LEU A 199 -16.33 -10.08 14.30
N GLN A 200 -15.33 -9.38 14.85
CA GLN A 200 -15.46 -8.59 16.08
C GLN A 200 -15.60 -7.12 15.71
N VAL A 201 -16.56 -6.41 16.30
CA VAL A 201 -16.69 -4.94 16.21
C VAL A 201 -16.45 -4.36 17.59
N VAL A 202 -15.51 -3.43 17.69
CA VAL A 202 -15.18 -2.66 18.90
C VAL A 202 -15.70 -1.25 18.74
N THR A 203 -16.36 -0.73 19.77
CA THR A 203 -16.82 0.66 19.87
C THR A 203 -15.98 1.41 20.91
N LEU A 204 -15.53 2.60 20.54
CA LEU A 204 -14.75 3.49 21.39
C LEU A 204 -15.59 4.70 21.83
N ASN A 205 -15.23 5.31 22.96
CA ASN A 205 -15.72 6.62 23.36
C ASN A 205 -14.88 7.76 22.70
N ASP A 206 -15.22 9.00 22.99
CA ASP A 206 -14.50 10.18 22.48
C ASP A 206 -13.06 10.32 23.04
N GLN A 207 -12.71 9.56 24.06
CA GLN A 207 -11.38 9.46 24.62
C GLN A 207 -10.56 8.31 24.01
N GLY A 208 -11.12 7.60 23.01
CA GLY A 208 -10.48 6.47 22.35
C GLY A 208 -10.41 5.19 23.18
N GLN A 209 -11.22 5.07 24.23
CA GLN A 209 -11.28 3.90 25.10
C GLN A 209 -12.44 3.00 24.68
N GLU A 210 -12.24 1.69 24.73
CA GLU A 210 -13.29 0.72 24.46
C GLU A 210 -14.46 0.87 25.44
N VAL A 211 -15.69 0.89 24.90
CA VAL A 211 -16.94 0.94 25.69
C VAL A 211 -17.83 -0.25 25.41
N SER A 212 -17.72 -0.88 24.25
CA SER A 212 -18.45 -2.11 23.94
C SER A 212 -17.76 -2.93 22.86
N ARG A 213 -18.12 -4.20 22.81
CA ARG A 213 -17.59 -5.17 21.83
C ARG A 213 -18.68 -6.16 21.45
N HIS A 214 -18.80 -6.43 20.16
CA HIS A 214 -19.66 -7.47 19.62
C HIS A 214 -18.85 -8.42 18.75
N GLN A 215 -18.94 -9.71 19.01
CA GLN A 215 -18.33 -10.75 18.18
C GLN A 215 -19.43 -11.63 17.62
N THR A 216 -19.41 -11.82 16.29
CA THR A 216 -20.49 -12.52 15.58
C THR A 216 -19.86 -13.55 14.62
N PRO A 217 -20.24 -14.84 14.71
CA PRO A 217 -19.78 -15.87 13.78
C PRO A 217 -20.12 -15.50 12.33
N MET A 218 -19.15 -15.61 11.42
CA MET A 218 -19.27 -15.27 10.02
C MET A 218 -19.11 -16.49 9.11
N PHE A 219 -18.13 -17.36 9.40
CA PHE A 219 -17.84 -18.54 8.61
C PHE A 219 -17.21 -19.64 9.48
N ASP A 220 -17.20 -20.90 8.98
CA ASP A 220 -16.44 -22.00 9.60
C ASP A 220 -15.01 -22.02 9.03
N PRO A 221 -13.96 -21.72 9.84
CA PRO A 221 -12.57 -21.67 9.37
C PRO A 221 -12.02 -23.02 8.93
N ASN A 222 -12.68 -24.14 9.27
CA ASN A 222 -12.31 -25.46 8.77
C ASN A 222 -12.81 -25.71 7.34
N GLN A 223 -13.83 -24.98 6.91
CA GLN A 223 -14.45 -25.11 5.59
C GLN A 223 -14.07 -23.98 4.63
N VAL A 224 -13.86 -22.77 5.16
CA VAL A 224 -13.67 -21.54 4.38
C VAL A 224 -12.30 -20.96 4.65
N LYS A 225 -11.53 -20.74 3.60
CA LYS A 225 -10.24 -20.05 3.65
C LYS A 225 -10.44 -18.56 3.30
N MET A 226 -10.81 -17.79 4.32
CA MET A 226 -11.05 -16.34 4.18
C MET A 226 -9.74 -15.58 3.99
N VAL A 227 -9.73 -14.61 3.07
CA VAL A 227 -8.64 -13.66 2.88
C VAL A 227 -8.98 -12.37 3.62
N GLU A 228 -8.06 -11.91 4.46
CA GLU A 228 -8.22 -10.74 5.34
C GLU A 228 -8.14 -9.39 4.59
N ARG A 229 -7.70 -9.39 3.33
CA ARG A 229 -7.45 -8.19 2.52
C ARG A 229 -8.72 -7.70 1.84
N ALA A 230 -9.68 -7.25 2.64
CA ALA A 230 -10.97 -6.76 2.18
C ALA A 230 -10.87 -5.42 1.42
N VAL A 231 -11.93 -5.09 0.69
CA VAL A 231 -12.19 -3.74 0.18
C VAL A 231 -13.51 -3.22 0.72
N ALA A 232 -13.73 -1.90 0.74
CA ALA A 232 -14.92 -1.31 1.32
C ALA A 232 -15.58 -0.28 0.40
N LYS A 233 -16.93 -0.22 0.47
CA LYS A 233 -17.74 0.88 -0.02
C LYS A 233 -18.58 1.43 1.14
N GLY A 234 -18.24 2.62 1.61
CA GLY A 234 -18.78 3.12 2.87
C GLY A 234 -18.42 2.18 4.02
N GLU A 235 -19.42 1.73 4.76
CA GLU A 235 -19.26 0.78 5.88
C GLU A 235 -19.57 -0.68 5.48
N THR A 236 -19.72 -0.97 4.18
CA THR A 236 -19.85 -2.34 3.67
C THR A 236 -18.49 -2.85 3.21
N TYR A 237 -18.03 -3.91 3.83
CA TYR A 237 -16.78 -4.60 3.52
C TYR A 237 -17.02 -5.84 2.68
N TYR A 238 -16.15 -6.10 1.73
CA TYR A 238 -16.18 -7.26 0.84
C TYR A 238 -14.92 -8.08 1.07
N PHE A 239 -15.08 -9.23 1.72
CA PHE A 239 -14.02 -10.21 1.88
C PHE A 239 -14.11 -11.23 0.77
N THR A 240 -12.99 -11.80 0.35
CA THR A 240 -12.96 -12.94 -0.57
C THR A 240 -12.38 -14.17 0.11
N THR A 241 -12.74 -15.33 -0.39
CA THR A 241 -12.05 -16.58 -0.04
C THR A 241 -10.96 -16.87 -1.08
N THR A 242 -10.03 -17.74 -0.76
CA THR A 242 -9.02 -18.22 -1.73
C THR A 242 -9.64 -18.91 -2.93
N GLU A 243 -10.90 -19.38 -2.83
CA GLU A 243 -11.65 -20.02 -3.91
C GLU A 243 -12.56 -19.03 -4.68
N GLY A 244 -12.52 -17.74 -4.33
CA GLY A 244 -13.25 -16.70 -5.05
C GLY A 244 -14.73 -16.56 -4.65
N VAL A 245 -15.11 -16.83 -3.40
CA VAL A 245 -16.43 -16.50 -2.88
C VAL A 245 -16.35 -15.14 -2.16
N ILE A 246 -17.17 -14.20 -2.55
CA ILE A 246 -17.29 -12.89 -1.90
C ILE A 246 -18.28 -12.97 -0.74
N HIS A 247 -17.85 -12.45 0.41
CA HIS A 247 -18.62 -12.31 1.63
C HIS A 247 -18.80 -10.82 1.94
N PRO A 248 -19.92 -10.21 1.55
CA PRO A 248 -20.21 -8.82 1.89
C PRO A 248 -20.71 -8.71 3.32
N VAL A 249 -20.21 -7.70 4.05
CA VAL A 249 -20.58 -7.44 5.44
C VAL A 249 -20.90 -5.97 5.62
N ASP A 250 -22.11 -5.65 6.01
CA ASP A 250 -22.53 -4.30 6.40
C ASP A 250 -22.21 -4.08 7.88
N LEU A 251 -21.35 -3.11 8.15
CA LEU A 251 -20.89 -2.72 9.48
C LEU A 251 -21.51 -1.40 9.98
N SER A 252 -22.52 -0.85 9.28
CA SER A 252 -23.17 0.40 9.66
C SER A 252 -23.90 0.34 11.01
N GLY A 253 -24.40 -0.83 11.38
CA GLY A 253 -25.05 -1.08 12.68
C GLY A 253 -24.07 -1.45 13.80
N ASP A 254 -24.59 -1.63 15.01
CA ASP A 254 -23.80 -2.04 16.19
C ASP A 254 -23.24 -3.46 16.06
N LYS A 255 -23.88 -4.29 15.25
CA LYS A 255 -23.47 -5.67 14.96
C LYS A 255 -23.28 -5.85 13.45
N PRO A 256 -22.34 -6.70 13.04
CA PRO A 256 -22.20 -7.06 11.64
C PRO A 256 -23.50 -7.64 11.07
N LYS A 257 -23.88 -7.19 9.87
CA LYS A 257 -24.95 -7.80 9.08
C LYS A 257 -24.33 -8.47 7.87
N PHE A 258 -24.37 -9.79 7.83
CA PHE A 258 -23.85 -10.56 6.69
C PHE A 258 -24.87 -10.53 5.55
N LEU A 259 -24.38 -10.15 4.37
CA LEU A 259 -25.18 -10.08 3.15
C LEU A 259 -25.01 -11.38 2.33
N PRO A 260 -25.87 -11.65 1.36
CA PRO A 260 -25.74 -12.86 0.52
C PRO A 260 -24.37 -12.94 -0.15
N THR A 261 -23.74 -14.09 -0.03
CA THR A 261 -22.46 -14.40 -0.71
C THR A 261 -22.68 -14.67 -2.19
N TRP A 262 -21.64 -14.43 -3.00
CA TRP A 262 -21.66 -14.72 -4.43
C TRP A 262 -20.27 -15.15 -4.93
N SER A 263 -20.20 -15.90 -6.03
CA SER A 263 -18.94 -16.42 -6.55
C SER A 263 -18.37 -15.53 -7.66
N LEU A 264 -17.04 -15.36 -7.64
CA LEU A 264 -16.26 -14.72 -8.72
C LEU A 264 -16.12 -15.63 -9.94
N VAL A 265 -16.27 -16.93 -9.76
CA VAL A 265 -16.03 -17.94 -10.78
C VAL A 265 -17.28 -18.77 -10.99
N SER A 266 -17.58 -19.14 -12.25
CA SER A 266 -18.54 -20.17 -12.58
C SER A 266 -17.99 -21.56 -12.26
N ASP A 267 -18.85 -22.58 -12.33
CA ASP A 267 -18.40 -23.97 -12.14
C ASP A 267 -17.38 -24.41 -13.19
N GLU A 268 -17.52 -23.92 -14.43
CA GLU A 268 -16.56 -24.16 -15.52
C GLU A 268 -15.22 -23.49 -15.27
N GLU A 269 -15.24 -22.21 -14.83
CA GLU A 269 -14.03 -21.46 -14.50
C GLU A 269 -13.31 -22.04 -13.29
N LYS A 270 -14.07 -22.50 -12.26
CA LYS A 270 -13.51 -23.20 -11.11
C LYS A 270 -12.84 -24.52 -11.53
N LYS A 271 -13.48 -25.31 -12.42
CA LYS A 271 -12.87 -26.54 -12.97
C LYS A 271 -11.64 -26.26 -13.82
N ALA A 272 -11.58 -25.10 -14.47
CA ALA A 272 -10.41 -24.61 -15.21
C ALA A 272 -9.30 -24.04 -14.32
N GLY A 273 -9.48 -24.03 -12.99
CA GLY A 273 -8.50 -23.60 -12.01
C GLY A 273 -8.44 -22.10 -11.77
N TRP A 274 -9.44 -21.33 -12.21
CA TRP A 274 -9.46 -19.88 -11.94
C TRP A 274 -9.76 -19.56 -10.48
N ALA A 275 -8.95 -18.65 -9.89
CA ALA A 275 -9.12 -18.16 -8.53
C ALA A 275 -8.50 -16.76 -8.37
N PRO A 276 -8.88 -16.04 -7.30
CA PRO A 276 -8.20 -14.79 -6.91
C PRO A 276 -6.74 -15.02 -6.56
N GLY A 277 -5.88 -14.04 -6.85
CA GLY A 277 -4.46 -14.06 -6.49
C GLY A 277 -3.90 -12.69 -6.18
N GLY A 278 -2.59 -12.63 -5.95
CA GLY A 278 -1.89 -11.40 -5.62
C GLY A 278 -1.94 -11.01 -4.15
N TRP A 279 -1.17 -10.00 -3.79
CA TRP A 279 -1.08 -9.51 -2.42
C TRP A 279 -2.30 -8.68 -2.04
N GLN A 280 -2.53 -7.54 -2.69
CA GLN A 280 -3.76 -6.78 -2.55
C GLN A 280 -4.70 -7.15 -3.70
N THR A 281 -5.34 -8.31 -3.54
CA THR A 281 -6.09 -9.03 -4.57
C THR A 281 -7.21 -8.22 -5.20
N MET A 282 -7.84 -7.33 -4.43
CA MET A 282 -9.06 -6.63 -4.83
C MET A 282 -8.88 -5.11 -4.80
N ALA A 283 -9.59 -4.44 -5.71
CA ALA A 283 -9.83 -3.00 -5.70
C ALA A 283 -11.30 -2.71 -5.95
N LEU A 284 -11.82 -1.64 -5.35
CA LEU A 284 -13.21 -1.24 -5.51
C LEU A 284 -13.29 0.20 -6.01
N ALA A 285 -13.97 0.43 -7.13
CA ALA A 285 -14.30 1.75 -7.66
C ALA A 285 -15.71 2.15 -7.19
N PRO A 286 -15.85 2.92 -6.10
CA PRO A 286 -17.13 3.10 -5.43
C PRO A 286 -18.15 3.87 -6.26
N LYS A 287 -17.71 4.82 -7.11
CA LYS A 287 -18.58 5.60 -7.99
C LYS A 287 -19.11 4.81 -9.19
N LEU A 288 -18.39 3.77 -9.61
CA LEU A 288 -18.79 2.89 -10.70
C LEU A 288 -19.58 1.67 -10.22
N ASP A 289 -19.71 1.45 -8.91
CA ASP A 289 -20.25 0.21 -8.33
C ASP A 289 -19.58 -1.04 -8.91
N ARG A 290 -18.24 -1.02 -9.03
CA ARG A 290 -17.46 -2.10 -9.64
C ARG A 290 -16.38 -2.62 -8.69
N LEU A 291 -16.29 -3.95 -8.62
CA LEU A 291 -15.20 -4.67 -7.96
C LEU A 291 -14.23 -5.20 -9.03
N TYR A 292 -12.95 -4.97 -8.83
CA TYR A 292 -11.85 -5.49 -9.65
C TYR A 292 -11.07 -6.51 -8.84
N VAL A 293 -10.80 -7.66 -9.44
CA VAL A 293 -10.13 -8.77 -8.75
C VAL A 293 -9.02 -9.30 -9.64
N LEU A 294 -7.83 -9.42 -9.09
CA LEU A 294 -6.72 -10.10 -9.75
C LEU A 294 -6.99 -11.59 -9.77
N MET A 295 -6.98 -12.20 -10.94
CA MET A 295 -7.36 -13.60 -11.15
C MET A 295 -6.24 -14.36 -11.83
N HIS A 296 -5.97 -15.57 -11.39
CA HIS A 296 -4.99 -16.45 -12.03
C HIS A 296 -5.57 -17.85 -12.29
N PRO A 297 -5.11 -18.56 -13.33
CA PRO A 297 -5.40 -19.98 -13.56
C PRO A 297 -4.54 -20.86 -12.65
N ASP A 298 -4.77 -22.17 -12.67
CA ASP A 298 -3.98 -23.18 -11.96
C ASP A 298 -4.00 -23.05 -10.42
N HIS A 299 -5.14 -22.70 -9.86
CA HIS A 299 -5.34 -22.60 -8.42
C HIS A 299 -4.91 -23.86 -7.67
N LYS A 300 -4.11 -23.68 -6.63
CA LYS A 300 -3.63 -24.68 -5.69
C LYS A 300 -3.69 -24.13 -4.25
N PRO A 301 -3.73 -24.99 -3.22
CA PRO A 301 -3.89 -24.52 -1.84
C PRO A 301 -2.87 -23.48 -1.34
N LEU A 302 -1.68 -23.40 -1.97
CA LEU A 302 -0.58 -22.55 -1.52
C LEU A 302 -0.20 -21.41 -2.50
N ASN A 303 -0.95 -21.23 -3.60
CA ASN A 303 -0.63 -20.21 -4.60
C ASN A 303 -1.68 -19.06 -4.69
N TRP A 304 -2.44 -18.86 -3.66
CA TRP A 304 -3.47 -17.81 -3.58
C TRP A 304 -2.91 -16.36 -3.57
N GLU A 305 -1.60 -16.21 -3.45
CA GLU A 305 -0.90 -14.93 -3.58
C GLU A 305 -0.13 -14.79 -4.91
N ASP A 306 -0.27 -15.75 -5.81
CA ASP A 306 0.42 -15.70 -7.10
C ASP A 306 0.00 -14.47 -7.91
N PRO A 307 0.97 -13.77 -8.52
CA PRO A 307 0.68 -12.62 -9.36
C PRO A 307 0.02 -13.04 -10.67
N SER A 308 -0.68 -12.11 -11.30
CA SER A 308 -1.31 -12.33 -12.61
C SER A 308 -1.24 -11.09 -13.48
N ASN A 309 -1.39 -11.29 -14.79
CA ASN A 309 -1.61 -10.20 -15.73
C ASN A 309 -3.11 -9.98 -16.05
N ILE A 310 -4.02 -10.69 -15.37
CA ILE A 310 -5.46 -10.69 -15.65
C ILE A 310 -6.25 -10.16 -14.47
N ILE A 311 -7.13 -9.22 -14.74
CA ILE A 311 -8.08 -8.66 -13.77
C ILE A 311 -9.49 -8.89 -14.28
N TRP A 312 -10.38 -9.40 -13.45
CA TRP A 312 -11.81 -9.47 -13.75
C TRP A 312 -12.54 -8.34 -13.05
N ALA A 313 -13.47 -7.70 -13.79
CA ALA A 313 -14.35 -6.68 -13.28
C ALA A 313 -15.75 -7.23 -13.06
N PHE A 314 -16.34 -6.89 -11.91
CA PHE A 314 -17.66 -7.32 -11.50
C PHE A 314 -18.56 -6.12 -11.21
N ASP A 315 -19.82 -6.20 -11.61
CA ASP A 315 -20.86 -5.30 -11.14
C ASP A 315 -21.18 -5.65 -9.67
N LEU A 316 -21.03 -4.69 -8.79
CA LEU A 316 -21.11 -4.92 -7.35
C LEU A 316 -22.54 -5.24 -6.88
N LYS A 317 -23.57 -4.80 -7.61
CA LYS A 317 -24.98 -5.03 -7.26
C LYS A 317 -25.44 -6.43 -7.64
N THR A 318 -24.97 -6.92 -8.77
CA THR A 318 -25.43 -8.21 -9.34
C THR A 318 -24.44 -9.34 -9.10
N GLY A 319 -23.18 -9.06 -8.75
CA GLY A 319 -22.09 -10.03 -8.64
C GLY A 319 -21.65 -10.59 -10.00
N LYS A 320 -22.13 -10.04 -11.13
CA LYS A 320 -21.81 -10.57 -12.46
C LYS A 320 -20.50 -10.03 -12.98
N LYS A 321 -19.68 -10.89 -13.58
CA LYS A 321 -18.52 -10.49 -14.35
C LYS A 321 -18.94 -9.67 -15.57
N ILE A 322 -18.36 -8.47 -15.73
CA ILE A 322 -18.70 -7.51 -16.79
C ILE A 322 -17.55 -7.25 -17.76
N ALA A 323 -16.31 -7.48 -17.33
CA ALA A 323 -15.13 -7.31 -18.19
C ALA A 323 -13.94 -8.14 -17.70
N THR A 324 -12.98 -8.30 -18.60
CA THR A 324 -11.61 -8.78 -18.31
C THR A 324 -10.65 -7.71 -18.80
N LEU A 325 -9.69 -7.33 -17.94
CA LEU A 325 -8.60 -6.40 -18.26
C LEU A 325 -7.28 -7.19 -18.21
N GLU A 326 -6.37 -6.83 -19.10
CA GLU A 326 -5.05 -7.45 -19.18
C GLU A 326 -3.96 -6.36 -19.23
N ALA A 327 -2.81 -6.63 -18.62
CA ALA A 327 -1.61 -5.80 -18.69
C ALA A 327 -0.39 -6.63 -19.09
N PRO A 328 0.68 -5.98 -19.62
CA PRO A 328 1.91 -6.68 -19.94
C PRO A 328 2.62 -7.25 -18.70
N GLY A 329 2.54 -6.55 -17.58
CA GLY A 329 3.21 -6.92 -16.33
C GLY A 329 2.43 -7.90 -15.47
N LEU A 330 3.14 -8.73 -14.71
CA LEU A 330 2.53 -9.55 -13.64
C LEU A 330 2.20 -8.66 -12.45
N MET A 331 0.93 -8.40 -12.25
CA MET A 331 0.39 -7.54 -11.19
C MET A 331 0.28 -8.30 -9.87
N TRP A 332 0.46 -7.59 -8.77
CA TRP A 332 0.45 -8.17 -7.44
C TRP A 332 -0.50 -7.49 -6.46
N SER A 333 -0.66 -6.17 -6.56
CA SER A 333 -1.57 -5.40 -5.71
C SER A 333 -2.40 -4.41 -6.51
N LEU A 334 -3.69 -4.35 -6.24
CA LEU A 334 -4.65 -3.49 -6.93
C LEU A 334 -5.12 -2.35 -6.03
N HIS A 335 -5.34 -1.18 -6.63
CA HIS A 335 -6.03 -0.04 -6.03
C HIS A 335 -6.83 0.72 -7.08
N ALA A 336 -8.06 1.13 -6.76
CA ALA A 336 -8.87 2.01 -7.59
C ALA A 336 -9.00 3.37 -6.91
N THR A 337 -8.82 4.45 -7.67
CA THR A 337 -9.07 5.82 -7.18
C THR A 337 -10.57 6.07 -7.01
N SER A 338 -10.95 7.07 -6.20
CA SER A 338 -12.35 7.28 -5.77
C SER A 338 -13.01 8.49 -6.42
N ASP A 339 -12.37 9.11 -7.41
CA ASP A 339 -12.83 10.27 -8.14
C ASP A 339 -13.84 9.94 -9.27
N ASP A 340 -14.24 10.94 -10.09
CA ASP A 340 -15.23 10.76 -11.17
C ASP A 340 -14.66 10.17 -12.47
N ALA A 341 -13.32 10.18 -12.61
CA ALA A 341 -12.60 9.58 -13.73
C ALA A 341 -11.62 8.49 -13.24
N PRO A 342 -12.10 7.47 -12.51
CA PRO A 342 -11.22 6.64 -11.68
C PRO A 342 -10.23 5.83 -12.51
N LEU A 343 -9.03 5.71 -11.97
CA LEU A 343 -7.99 4.81 -12.46
C LEU A 343 -7.94 3.54 -11.62
N LEU A 344 -7.59 2.42 -12.25
CA LEU A 344 -7.09 1.25 -11.55
C LEU A 344 -5.56 1.24 -11.67
N LEU A 345 -4.92 1.20 -10.52
CA LEU A 345 -3.48 1.16 -10.35
C LEU A 345 -3.09 -0.23 -9.87
N ALA A 346 -2.18 -0.88 -10.57
CA ALA A 346 -1.75 -2.22 -10.21
C ALA A 346 -0.22 -2.28 -10.11
N SER A 347 0.31 -2.52 -8.92
CA SER A 347 1.75 -2.75 -8.77
C SER A 347 2.16 -4.08 -9.37
N THR A 348 3.38 -4.15 -9.92
CA THR A 348 3.92 -5.37 -10.52
C THR A 348 5.02 -5.98 -9.67
N VAL A 349 5.24 -7.28 -9.81
CA VAL A 349 6.34 -7.98 -9.13
C VAL A 349 7.73 -7.52 -9.57
N THR A 350 7.81 -6.79 -10.69
CA THR A 350 9.07 -6.21 -11.20
C THR A 350 9.30 -4.77 -10.72
N GLY A 351 8.43 -4.26 -9.85
CA GLY A 351 8.54 -2.92 -9.27
C GLY A 351 7.92 -1.80 -10.10
N GLY A 352 7.11 -2.13 -11.09
CA GLY A 352 6.37 -1.17 -11.92
C GLY A 352 4.95 -0.91 -11.40
N LEU A 353 4.22 -0.07 -12.14
CA LEU A 353 2.81 0.25 -11.95
C LEU A 353 2.09 0.20 -13.30
N GLU A 354 1.09 -0.64 -13.42
CA GLU A 354 0.17 -0.68 -14.56
C GLU A 354 -1.03 0.25 -14.29
N ILE A 355 -1.48 0.97 -15.31
CA ILE A 355 -2.50 2.01 -15.20
C ILE A 355 -3.63 1.71 -16.17
N PHE A 356 -4.87 1.67 -15.65
CA PHE A 356 -6.08 1.50 -16.47
C PHE A 356 -7.06 2.64 -16.21
N ASP A 357 -7.65 3.15 -17.28
CA ASP A 357 -8.83 4.03 -17.20
C ASP A 357 -10.07 3.17 -16.98
N LEU A 358 -10.77 3.37 -15.87
CA LEU A 358 -11.90 2.52 -15.49
C LEU A 358 -13.23 2.87 -16.18
N ASN A 359 -13.34 4.05 -16.77
CA ASN A 359 -14.51 4.41 -17.59
C ASN A 359 -14.49 3.67 -18.94
N SER A 360 -13.33 3.58 -19.57
CA SER A 360 -13.15 2.87 -20.84
C SER A 360 -12.75 1.40 -20.67
N GLY A 361 -12.25 0.99 -19.53
CA GLY A 361 -11.67 -0.33 -19.27
C GLY A 361 -10.33 -0.58 -19.97
N LYS A 362 -9.66 0.48 -20.47
CA LYS A 362 -8.43 0.34 -21.25
C LYS A 362 -7.19 0.48 -20.37
N HIS A 363 -6.18 -0.34 -20.64
CA HIS A 363 -4.82 -0.11 -20.19
C HIS A 363 -4.26 1.14 -20.88
N THR A 364 -3.84 2.14 -20.10
CA THR A 364 -3.37 3.44 -20.61
C THR A 364 -1.86 3.58 -20.56
N GLY A 365 -1.18 2.65 -19.91
CA GLY A 365 0.27 2.56 -19.90
C GLY A 365 0.82 2.11 -18.57
N SER A 366 2.15 2.13 -18.48
CA SER A 366 2.91 1.63 -17.34
C SER A 366 3.92 2.67 -16.88
N MET A 367 4.29 2.60 -15.61
CA MET A 367 5.48 3.23 -15.05
C MET A 367 6.45 2.11 -14.66
N GLU A 368 7.64 2.11 -15.22
CA GLU A 368 8.66 1.10 -14.93
C GLU A 368 9.48 1.48 -13.69
N LYS A 369 9.84 0.51 -12.87
CA LYS A 369 10.81 0.65 -11.77
C LYS A 369 10.50 1.78 -10.78
N VAL A 370 9.23 1.93 -10.41
CA VAL A 370 8.80 2.93 -9.42
C VAL A 370 9.22 2.54 -8.01
N ALA A 371 9.29 1.24 -7.73
CA ALA A 371 9.62 0.66 -6.43
C ALA A 371 10.42 -0.64 -6.64
N LYS A 372 10.96 -1.23 -5.57
CA LYS A 372 11.60 -2.54 -5.63
C LYS A 372 10.62 -3.67 -5.31
N THR A 373 9.85 -3.49 -4.24
CA THR A 373 8.85 -4.47 -3.77
C THR A 373 7.57 -3.74 -3.36
N PRO A 374 6.78 -3.25 -4.33
CA PRO A 374 5.57 -2.49 -4.07
C PRO A 374 4.47 -3.39 -3.52
N THR A 375 4.23 -3.38 -2.22
CA THR A 375 3.24 -4.24 -1.55
C THR A 375 1.86 -3.62 -1.50
N LEU A 376 1.75 -2.31 -1.28
CA LEU A 376 0.47 -1.61 -1.24
C LEU A 376 0.47 -0.43 -2.21
N VAL A 377 -0.67 -0.21 -2.83
CA VAL A 377 -0.98 1.01 -3.57
C VAL A 377 -2.20 1.65 -2.90
N GLN A 378 -2.13 2.95 -2.64
CA GLN A 378 -3.20 3.73 -2.04
C GLN A 378 -3.31 5.10 -2.72
N SER A 379 -4.48 5.74 -2.63
CA SER A 379 -4.73 7.14 -2.98
C SER A 379 -5.67 7.75 -1.94
N HIS A 380 -5.98 9.00 -2.13
CA HIS A 380 -6.99 9.70 -1.32
C HIS A 380 -8.42 9.28 -1.64
#